data_a9ef6248a8c46e00e32da778cb76c378
#
_entry.id   a9ef6248a8c46e00e32da778cb76c378
#
_cell.length_a   1.000
_cell.length_b   1.000
_cell.length_c   1.000
_cell.angle_alpha   90.00
_cell.angle_beta   90.00
_cell.angle_gamma   90.00
#
_symmetry.space_group_name_H-M   'P 1'
#
loop_
_entity.id
_entity.type
_entity.pdbx_description
1 polymer ?
#
loop_
_entity_poly.entity_id
_entity_poly.type
_entity_poly.pdbx_seq_one_letter_code
_entity_poly.pdbx_strand_id
1 'polypeptide(L)'
;LENGVKKVLFSAPAKDDTATFVIGANADEYAGEAIVSNASCTTNGLAPVAKVLDDVFGIEKGLMTTIHSYTSSQPILDAKHKKDPRKGRSGAVNLVPTTTGAAKAISKVLPSLAGKMNGQAIRVPTPDVSMVDLTVTLNASVTVEDVQAAFKTASEGSHKGILGVDEEYRVSQDFVGEELSAVVAQDT
;
A
#
# COMPACT_ATOMS: atom_id res chain seq x y z
N LEU A 1 -28.28 2.26 -2.07
CA LEU A 1 -28.64 2.78 -3.40
C LEU A 1 -30.07 3.35 -3.44
N GLU A 2 -30.79 3.26 -2.33
CA GLU A 2 -32.20 3.71 -2.21
C GLU A 2 -32.39 5.21 -2.50
N ASN A 3 -31.34 6.02 -2.32
CA ASN A 3 -31.37 7.48 -2.56
C ASN A 3 -31.03 7.87 -4.02
N GLY A 4 -31.15 6.95 -4.98
CA GLY A 4 -30.91 7.21 -6.41
C GLY A 4 -29.43 7.22 -6.84
N VAL A 5 -28.51 6.90 -5.92
CA VAL A 5 -27.10 6.73 -6.23
C VAL A 5 -26.91 5.47 -7.07
N LYS A 6 -26.22 5.58 -8.21
CA LYS A 6 -26.00 4.45 -9.13
C LYS A 6 -24.83 3.57 -8.70
N LYS A 7 -23.77 4.16 -8.15
CA LYS A 7 -22.55 3.46 -7.71
C LYS A 7 -22.01 4.09 -6.43
N VAL A 8 -21.38 3.27 -5.60
CA VAL A 8 -20.67 3.72 -4.38
C VAL A 8 -19.25 3.20 -4.42
N LEU A 9 -18.30 4.10 -4.31
CA LEU A 9 -16.88 3.80 -4.17
C LEU A 9 -16.43 4.15 -2.75
N PHE A 10 -15.99 3.16 -1.98
CA PHE A 10 -15.36 3.38 -0.70
C PHE A 10 -13.87 3.66 -0.89
N SER A 11 -13.39 4.82 -0.48
CA SER A 11 -11.96 5.15 -0.36
C SER A 11 -11.35 4.57 0.94
N ALA A 12 -11.76 3.36 1.32
CA ALA A 12 -11.35 2.68 2.54
C ALA A 12 -11.52 1.17 2.40
N PRO A 13 -10.79 0.34 3.18
CA PRO A 13 -10.93 -1.11 3.13
C PRO A 13 -12.33 -1.53 3.56
N ALA A 14 -12.99 -2.35 2.75
CA ALA A 14 -14.22 -3.01 3.14
C ALA A 14 -13.96 -4.08 4.21
N LYS A 15 -14.88 -4.19 5.18
CA LYS A 15 -14.81 -5.17 6.26
C LYS A 15 -15.58 -6.46 5.96
N ASP A 16 -16.33 -6.45 4.89
CA ASP A 16 -17.15 -7.55 4.37
C ASP A 16 -16.59 -8.06 3.02
N ASP A 17 -17.41 -8.75 2.25
CA ASP A 17 -17.05 -9.31 0.95
C ASP A 17 -17.26 -8.32 -0.21
N THR A 18 -17.38 -7.03 0.06
CA THR A 18 -17.44 -5.99 -0.98
C THR A 18 -16.23 -6.10 -1.90
N ALA A 19 -16.50 -6.15 -3.20
CA ALA A 19 -15.47 -6.23 -4.22
C ALA A 19 -14.43 -5.11 -4.05
N THR A 20 -13.17 -5.47 -4.07
CA THR A 20 -12.06 -4.56 -3.78
C THR A 20 -11.13 -4.49 -4.97
N PHE A 21 -10.89 -3.29 -5.48
CA PHE A 21 -10.07 -3.04 -6.64
C PHE A 21 -8.96 -2.04 -6.34
N VAL A 22 -7.79 -2.31 -6.91
CA VAL A 22 -6.62 -1.42 -6.87
C VAL A 22 -6.11 -1.25 -8.30
N ILE A 23 -5.96 0.01 -8.70
CA ILE A 23 -5.40 0.35 -10.01
C ILE A 23 -3.94 -0.13 -10.08
N GLY A 24 -3.58 -0.80 -11.17
CA GLY A 24 -2.27 -1.44 -11.30
C GLY A 24 -2.15 -2.81 -10.62
N ALA A 25 -3.27 -3.37 -10.10
CA ALA A 25 -3.31 -4.73 -9.57
C ALA A 25 -4.43 -5.55 -10.22
N ASN A 26 -5.69 -5.24 -9.92
CA ASN A 26 -6.85 -5.99 -10.39
C ASN A 26 -8.02 -5.11 -10.86
N ALA A 27 -7.81 -3.84 -11.16
CA ALA A 27 -8.90 -2.94 -11.55
C ALA A 27 -9.56 -3.32 -12.88
N ASP A 28 -8.88 -4.07 -13.73
CA ASP A 28 -9.36 -4.65 -14.98
C ASP A 28 -10.38 -5.78 -14.78
N GLU A 29 -10.43 -6.36 -13.57
CA GLU A 29 -11.44 -7.37 -13.21
C GLU A 29 -12.81 -6.75 -12.88
N TYR A 30 -12.94 -5.41 -12.84
CA TYR A 30 -14.19 -4.73 -12.53
C TYR A 30 -15.28 -5.06 -13.55
N ALA A 31 -16.34 -5.72 -13.10
CA ALA A 31 -17.45 -6.21 -13.95
C ALA A 31 -18.73 -5.35 -13.85
N GLY A 32 -18.67 -4.20 -13.18
CA GLY A 32 -19.81 -3.28 -13.09
C GLY A 32 -20.49 -3.26 -11.72
N GLU A 33 -19.86 -3.77 -10.69
CA GLU A 33 -20.37 -3.80 -9.32
C GLU A 33 -20.85 -2.41 -8.89
N ALA A 34 -22.01 -2.39 -8.23
CA ALA A 34 -22.62 -1.13 -7.79
C ALA A 34 -21.93 -0.55 -6.54
N ILE A 35 -21.29 -1.40 -5.74
CA ILE A 35 -20.58 -1.02 -4.52
C ILE A 35 -19.20 -1.65 -4.59
N VAL A 36 -18.15 -0.83 -4.50
CA VAL A 36 -16.75 -1.27 -4.55
C VAL A 36 -15.91 -0.57 -3.50
N SER A 37 -14.83 -1.21 -3.09
CA SER A 37 -13.79 -0.64 -2.23
C SER A 37 -12.52 -0.40 -3.02
N ASN A 38 -11.86 0.73 -2.81
CA ASN A 38 -10.53 1.00 -3.33
C ASN A 38 -9.43 0.65 -2.31
N ALA A 39 -9.68 -0.29 -1.42
CA ALA A 39 -8.74 -0.77 -0.41
C ALA A 39 -8.22 0.34 0.53
N SER A 40 -7.01 0.17 1.07
CA SER A 40 -6.32 1.15 1.92
C SER A 40 -5.22 1.85 1.15
N CYS A 41 -4.77 3.01 1.65
CA CYS A 41 -3.59 3.70 1.12
C CYS A 41 -2.37 2.78 1.05
N THR A 42 -2.07 2.03 2.11
CA THR A 42 -0.96 1.07 2.13
C THR A 42 -1.14 -0.04 1.08
N THR A 43 -2.37 -0.54 0.87
CA THR A 43 -2.63 -1.55 -0.16
C THR A 43 -2.45 -0.96 -1.56
N ASN A 44 -2.86 0.28 -1.80
CA ASN A 44 -2.65 0.96 -3.08
C ASN A 44 -1.16 1.20 -3.38
N GLY A 45 -0.35 1.53 -2.36
CA GLY A 45 1.09 1.66 -2.53
C GLY A 45 1.81 0.31 -2.73
N LEU A 46 1.35 -0.73 -2.02
CA LEU A 46 2.01 -2.05 -2.04
C LEU A 46 1.62 -2.89 -3.27
N ALA A 47 0.35 -2.89 -3.68
CA ALA A 47 -0.13 -3.85 -4.66
C ALA A 47 0.50 -3.70 -6.05
N PRO A 48 0.67 -2.50 -6.63
CA PRO A 48 1.36 -2.35 -7.90
C PRO A 48 2.82 -2.82 -7.84
N VAL A 49 3.51 -2.52 -6.75
CA VAL A 49 4.91 -2.94 -6.52
C VAL A 49 5.01 -4.46 -6.41
N ALA A 50 4.16 -5.07 -5.58
CA ALA A 50 4.13 -6.52 -5.39
C ALA A 50 3.72 -7.25 -6.69
N LYS A 51 2.82 -6.67 -7.48
CA LYS A 51 2.42 -7.25 -8.77
C LYS A 51 3.58 -7.30 -9.75
N VAL A 52 4.35 -6.23 -9.90
CA VAL A 52 5.54 -6.24 -10.76
C VAL A 52 6.53 -7.32 -10.33
N LEU A 53 6.83 -7.42 -9.04
CA LEU A 53 7.75 -8.43 -8.53
C LEU A 53 7.22 -9.86 -8.71
N ASP A 54 5.93 -10.09 -8.47
CA ASP A 54 5.32 -11.41 -8.61
C ASP A 54 5.23 -11.84 -10.08
N ASP A 55 4.81 -10.94 -10.97
CA ASP A 55 4.66 -11.22 -12.40
C ASP A 55 6.02 -11.49 -13.09
N VAL A 56 7.09 -10.79 -12.68
CA VAL A 56 8.40 -10.90 -13.32
C VAL A 56 9.26 -12.01 -12.69
N PHE A 57 9.26 -12.10 -11.35
CA PHE A 57 10.22 -12.95 -10.63
C PHE A 57 9.54 -14.04 -9.78
N GLY A 58 8.23 -13.90 -9.52
CA GLY A 58 7.47 -14.74 -8.59
C GLY A 58 7.84 -14.48 -7.13
N ILE A 59 6.84 -14.23 -6.28
CA ILE A 59 7.03 -14.05 -4.84
C ILE A 59 6.72 -15.39 -4.12
N GLU A 60 7.73 -15.92 -3.42
CA GLU A 60 7.54 -17.05 -2.51
C GLU A 60 6.91 -16.62 -1.19
N LYS A 61 7.47 -15.58 -0.57
CA LYS A 61 6.99 -14.98 0.68
C LYS A 61 7.50 -13.55 0.84
N GLY A 62 6.83 -12.75 1.67
CA GLY A 62 7.23 -11.38 1.93
C GLY A 62 6.83 -10.86 3.29
N LEU A 63 7.61 -9.91 3.78
CA LEU A 63 7.34 -9.10 4.96
C LEU A 63 7.33 -7.64 4.57
N MET A 64 6.35 -6.90 5.08
CA MET A 64 6.30 -5.46 4.85
C MET A 64 6.22 -4.70 6.17
N THR A 65 6.94 -3.60 6.26
CA THR A 65 6.73 -2.60 7.32
C THR A 65 6.30 -1.30 6.68
N THR A 66 5.11 -0.81 7.02
CA THR A 66 4.74 0.54 6.60
C THR A 66 5.12 1.55 7.68
N ILE A 67 5.98 2.48 7.32
CA ILE A 67 6.31 3.68 8.08
C ILE A 67 5.27 4.70 7.66
N HIS A 68 4.25 4.88 8.51
CA HIS A 68 3.01 5.48 8.09
C HIS A 68 2.77 6.83 8.78
N SER A 69 2.40 7.84 8.01
CA SER A 69 1.95 9.11 8.56
C SER A 69 0.82 8.91 9.58
N TYR A 70 0.75 9.80 10.58
CA TYR A 70 -0.34 9.75 11.55
C TYR A 70 -1.69 10.04 10.88
N THR A 71 -2.76 9.52 11.46
CA THR A 71 -4.11 9.68 10.93
C THR A 71 -5.07 10.11 12.03
N SER A 72 -6.32 10.40 11.69
CA SER A 72 -7.38 10.78 12.64
C SER A 72 -7.62 9.77 13.78
N SER A 73 -7.10 8.55 13.68
CA SER A 73 -7.14 7.57 14.76
C SER A 73 -6.16 7.85 15.90
N GLN A 74 -5.23 8.79 15.72
CA GLN A 74 -4.22 9.19 16.69
C GLN A 74 -4.54 10.60 17.21
N PRO A 75 -4.58 10.79 18.55
CA PRO A 75 -4.87 12.08 19.12
C PRO A 75 -3.69 13.07 18.95
N ILE A 76 -3.97 14.36 19.07
CA ILE A 76 -2.95 15.40 19.12
C ILE A 76 -2.21 15.34 20.48
N LEU A 77 -2.94 15.18 21.57
CA LEU A 77 -2.41 14.95 22.92
C LEU A 77 -2.69 13.52 23.36
N ASP A 78 -1.90 13.01 24.29
CA ASP A 78 -2.14 11.70 24.90
C ASP A 78 -3.59 11.57 25.40
N ALA A 79 -4.28 10.54 24.96
CA ALA A 79 -5.66 10.28 25.30
C ALA A 79 -5.93 8.78 25.49
N LYS A 80 -7.01 8.46 26.19
CA LYS A 80 -7.42 7.06 26.37
C LYS A 80 -7.91 6.47 25.04
N HIS A 81 -7.37 5.30 24.67
CA HIS A 81 -7.83 4.52 23.54
C HIS A 81 -8.49 3.22 23.98
N LYS A 82 -9.67 2.87 23.40
CA LYS A 82 -10.50 1.74 23.86
C LYS A 82 -9.87 0.36 23.67
N LYS A 83 -9.05 0.17 22.65
CA LYS A 83 -8.56 -1.16 22.26
C LYS A 83 -7.05 -1.34 22.35
N ASP A 84 -6.27 -0.31 22.07
CA ASP A 84 -4.80 -0.36 22.06
C ASP A 84 -4.26 0.93 22.69
N PRO A 85 -3.73 0.86 23.91
CA PRO A 85 -3.20 2.04 24.61
C PRO A 85 -2.15 2.82 23.81
N ARG A 86 -1.35 2.15 22.97
CA ARG A 86 -0.34 2.81 22.12
C ARG A 86 -0.97 3.79 21.13
N LYS A 87 -2.16 3.46 20.62
CA LYS A 87 -2.90 4.34 19.70
C LYS A 87 -3.47 5.59 20.36
N GLY A 88 -3.50 5.63 21.69
CA GLY A 88 -3.88 6.81 22.46
C GLY A 88 -2.74 7.81 22.66
N ARG A 89 -1.51 7.47 22.24
CA ARG A 89 -0.37 8.38 22.36
C ARG A 89 -0.38 9.39 21.21
N SER A 90 0.07 10.60 21.52
CA SER A 90 0.15 11.70 20.55
C SER A 90 0.87 11.30 19.27
N GLY A 91 0.20 11.46 18.12
CA GLY A 91 0.74 11.10 16.82
C GLY A 91 1.88 12.00 16.35
N ALA A 92 1.91 13.24 16.82
CA ALA A 92 2.87 14.25 16.36
C ALA A 92 4.27 14.13 16.99
N VAL A 93 4.44 13.28 18.03
CA VAL A 93 5.71 13.19 18.80
C VAL A 93 6.13 11.75 19.10
N ASN A 94 5.42 10.74 18.61
CA ASN A 94 5.71 9.35 18.93
C ASN A 94 5.85 8.47 17.69
N LEU A 95 6.78 7.51 17.78
CA LEU A 95 6.76 6.31 16.92
C LEU A 95 5.81 5.30 17.56
N VAL A 96 4.72 4.95 16.88
CA VAL A 96 3.67 4.09 17.43
C VAL A 96 3.59 2.78 16.63
N PRO A 97 4.17 1.67 17.16
CA PRO A 97 4.00 0.35 16.54
C PRO A 97 2.53 -0.06 16.58
N THR A 98 2.02 -0.56 15.48
CA THR A 98 0.63 -1.03 15.37
C THR A 98 0.51 -2.13 14.34
N THR A 99 -0.63 -2.82 14.34
CA THR A 99 -0.95 -3.80 13.31
C THR A 99 -1.43 -3.11 12.04
N THR A 100 -1.22 -3.76 10.90
CA THR A 100 -1.83 -3.37 9.63
C THR A 100 -2.58 -4.54 9.02
N GLY A 101 -3.71 -4.26 8.38
CA GLY A 101 -4.45 -5.23 7.59
C GLY A 101 -3.97 -5.33 6.14
N ALA A 102 -3.06 -4.45 5.71
CA ALA A 102 -2.66 -4.33 4.31
C ALA A 102 -2.00 -5.61 3.76
N ALA A 103 -1.12 -6.24 4.54
CA ALA A 103 -0.48 -7.50 4.15
C ALA A 103 -1.48 -8.64 3.93
N LYS A 104 -2.58 -8.67 4.70
CA LYS A 104 -3.68 -9.63 4.48
C LYS A 104 -4.61 -9.19 3.35
N ALA A 105 -4.83 -7.87 3.23
CA ALA A 105 -5.70 -7.32 2.20
C ALA A 105 -5.13 -7.48 0.79
N ILE A 106 -3.79 -7.62 0.65
CA ILE A 106 -3.14 -7.84 -0.64
C ILE A 106 -3.71 -9.08 -1.35
N SER A 107 -4.07 -10.14 -0.62
CA SER A 107 -4.63 -11.35 -1.21
C SER A 107 -6.03 -11.17 -1.83
N LYS A 108 -6.73 -10.08 -1.49
CA LYS A 108 -8.02 -9.74 -2.12
C LYS A 108 -7.83 -9.17 -3.53
N VAL A 109 -6.70 -8.53 -3.79
CA VAL A 109 -6.39 -7.85 -5.07
C VAL A 109 -5.31 -8.59 -5.87
N LEU A 110 -4.49 -9.40 -5.20
CA LEU A 110 -3.50 -10.31 -5.80
C LEU A 110 -3.64 -11.70 -5.17
N PRO A 111 -4.55 -12.55 -5.66
CA PRO A 111 -4.80 -13.87 -5.07
C PRO A 111 -3.58 -14.79 -5.05
N SER A 112 -2.62 -14.62 -5.97
CA SER A 112 -1.34 -15.34 -6.02
C SER A 112 -0.50 -15.17 -4.75
N LEU A 113 -0.71 -14.07 -4.00
CA LEU A 113 -0.01 -13.75 -2.76
C LEU A 113 -0.77 -14.18 -1.49
N ALA A 114 -1.85 -14.94 -1.63
CA ALA A 114 -2.61 -15.44 -0.48
C ALA A 114 -1.74 -16.29 0.45
N GLY A 115 -1.65 -15.90 1.72
CA GLY A 115 -0.84 -16.60 2.73
C GLY A 115 0.66 -16.36 2.65
N LYS A 116 1.16 -15.66 1.62
CA LYS A 116 2.59 -15.42 1.42
C LYS A 116 3.09 -14.12 2.07
N MET A 117 2.19 -13.19 2.38
CA MET A 117 2.54 -11.84 2.87
C MET A 117 2.15 -11.66 4.33
N ASN A 118 3.03 -11.05 5.10
CA ASN A 118 2.76 -10.58 6.46
C ASN A 118 3.34 -9.17 6.65
N GLY A 119 2.95 -8.48 7.74
CA GLY A 119 3.49 -7.15 7.96
C GLY A 119 2.98 -6.46 9.19
N GLN A 120 3.60 -5.31 9.45
CA GLN A 120 3.31 -4.41 10.55
C GLN A 120 3.30 -2.95 10.09
N ALA A 121 2.87 -2.06 10.98
CA ALA A 121 2.90 -0.62 10.75
C ALA A 121 3.58 0.09 11.91
N ILE A 122 4.30 1.15 11.61
CA ILE A 122 4.81 2.10 12.57
C ILE A 122 4.26 3.47 12.17
N ARG A 123 3.43 4.07 13.03
CA ARG A 123 2.98 5.45 12.84
C ARG A 123 4.10 6.39 13.25
N VAL A 124 4.34 7.40 12.46
CA VAL A 124 5.44 8.37 12.64
C VAL A 124 4.91 9.81 12.66
N PRO A 125 5.66 10.76 13.23
CA PRO A 125 5.27 12.18 13.29
C PRO A 125 5.37 12.90 11.93
N THR A 126 4.76 12.34 10.90
CA THR A 126 4.74 12.90 9.53
C THR A 126 3.28 13.08 9.12
N PRO A 127 2.86 14.27 8.65
CA PRO A 127 1.46 14.56 8.37
C PRO A 127 0.97 13.89 7.08
N ASP A 128 1.84 13.67 6.12
CA ASP A 128 1.52 13.12 4.82
C ASP A 128 2.65 12.22 4.32
N VAL A 129 2.36 11.41 3.30
CA VAL A 129 3.22 10.39 2.71
C VAL A 129 3.58 9.27 3.69
N SER A 130 3.52 8.04 3.21
CA SER A 130 3.94 6.84 3.95
C SER A 130 4.93 6.07 3.12
N MET A 131 5.88 5.40 3.78
CA MET A 131 6.85 4.51 3.13
C MET A 131 6.49 3.06 3.41
N VAL A 132 6.72 2.19 2.44
CA VAL A 132 6.64 0.74 2.59
C VAL A 132 8.04 0.17 2.42
N ASP A 133 8.55 -0.42 3.47
CA ASP A 133 9.73 -1.29 3.44
C ASP A 133 9.24 -2.72 3.16
N LEU A 134 9.64 -3.27 2.01
CA LEU A 134 9.18 -4.57 1.52
C LEU A 134 10.36 -5.51 1.35
N THR A 135 10.42 -6.54 2.16
CA THR A 135 11.39 -7.64 2.03
C THR A 135 10.69 -8.88 1.46
N VAL A 136 11.17 -9.40 0.34
CA VAL A 136 10.60 -10.58 -0.32
C VAL A 136 11.67 -11.65 -0.62
N THR A 137 11.22 -12.91 -0.57
CA THR A 137 11.94 -14.02 -1.20
C THR A 137 11.32 -14.25 -2.57
N LEU A 138 12.13 -14.15 -3.61
CA LEU A 138 11.71 -14.36 -4.98
C LEU A 138 12.01 -15.80 -5.42
N ASN A 139 11.22 -16.33 -6.37
CA ASN A 139 11.47 -17.64 -6.96
C ASN A 139 12.66 -17.62 -7.92
N ALA A 140 12.88 -16.47 -8.58
CA ALA A 140 14.02 -16.25 -9.45
C ALA A 140 15.25 -15.76 -8.66
N SER A 141 16.43 -16.12 -9.10
CA SER A 141 17.68 -15.48 -8.65
C SER A 141 17.89 -14.21 -9.47
N VAL A 142 17.98 -13.07 -8.82
CA VAL A 142 18.01 -11.75 -9.48
C VAL A 142 19.12 -10.89 -8.90
N THR A 143 19.60 -9.93 -9.69
CA THR A 143 20.47 -8.84 -9.23
C THR A 143 19.63 -7.61 -8.87
N VAL A 144 20.25 -6.60 -8.26
CA VAL A 144 19.62 -5.31 -7.99
C VAL A 144 19.21 -4.64 -9.32
N GLU A 145 20.08 -4.72 -10.32
CA GLU A 145 19.86 -4.16 -11.65
C GLU A 145 18.65 -4.79 -12.36
N ASP A 146 18.43 -6.10 -12.18
CA ASP A 146 17.24 -6.79 -12.73
C ASP A 146 15.96 -6.23 -12.11
N VAL A 147 15.94 -6.01 -10.79
CA VAL A 147 14.79 -5.46 -10.06
C VAL A 147 14.54 -4.01 -10.48
N GLN A 148 15.58 -3.18 -10.55
CA GLN A 148 15.50 -1.79 -11.01
C GLN A 148 14.95 -1.70 -12.43
N ALA A 149 15.48 -2.54 -13.34
CA ALA A 149 15.00 -2.61 -14.73
C ALA A 149 13.54 -3.05 -14.85
N ALA A 150 13.09 -3.98 -14.00
CA ALA A 150 11.70 -4.42 -13.96
C ALA A 150 10.77 -3.28 -13.57
N PHE A 151 11.08 -2.51 -12.53
CA PHE A 151 10.28 -1.35 -12.12
C PHE A 151 10.31 -0.23 -13.16
N LYS A 152 11.45 0.06 -13.75
CA LYS A 152 11.54 1.06 -14.82
C LYS A 152 10.69 0.67 -16.02
N THR A 153 10.80 -0.57 -16.47
CA THR A 153 9.97 -1.09 -17.57
C THR A 153 8.48 -1.02 -17.26
N ALA A 154 8.08 -1.37 -16.03
CA ALA A 154 6.69 -1.31 -15.62
C ALA A 154 6.17 0.14 -15.58
N SER A 155 6.94 1.08 -15.04
CA SER A 155 6.57 2.50 -14.92
C SER A 155 6.41 3.20 -16.28
N GLU A 156 7.16 2.78 -17.28
CA GLU A 156 7.07 3.30 -18.66
C GLU A 156 6.00 2.57 -19.50
N GLY A 157 5.60 1.36 -19.07
CA GLY A 157 4.70 0.46 -19.77
C GLY A 157 3.38 0.20 -19.06
N SER A 158 3.21 -1.00 -18.51
CA SER A 158 1.94 -1.50 -17.93
C SER A 158 1.44 -0.69 -16.73
N HIS A 159 2.33 -0.03 -15.99
CA HIS A 159 2.01 0.76 -14.80
C HIS A 159 2.25 2.26 -15.02
N LYS A 160 2.30 2.70 -16.28
CA LYS A 160 2.46 4.12 -16.60
C LYS A 160 1.32 4.96 -16.00
N GLY A 161 1.67 6.03 -15.26
CA GLY A 161 0.72 6.86 -14.54
C GLY A 161 0.20 6.24 -13.24
N ILE A 162 0.75 5.09 -12.81
CA ILE A 162 0.38 4.39 -11.59
C ILE A 162 1.61 4.21 -10.68
N LEU A 163 2.71 3.75 -11.25
CA LEU A 163 3.98 3.50 -10.56
C LEU A 163 5.06 4.43 -11.11
N GLY A 164 5.80 5.05 -10.22
CA GLY A 164 7.00 5.82 -10.54
C GLY A 164 8.26 5.17 -10.01
N VAL A 165 9.39 5.72 -10.44
CA VAL A 165 10.73 5.36 -10.00
C VAL A 165 11.43 6.62 -9.56
N ASP A 166 12.04 6.62 -8.37
CA ASP A 166 12.84 7.72 -7.86
C ASP A 166 14.33 7.45 -8.04
N GLU A 167 15.00 8.34 -8.76
CA GLU A 167 16.45 8.36 -8.98
C GLU A 167 17.08 9.65 -8.40
N GLU A 168 16.30 10.46 -7.64
CA GLU A 168 16.67 11.82 -7.21
C GLU A 168 16.87 11.95 -5.69
N TYR A 169 16.91 10.83 -4.95
CA TYR A 169 17.10 10.79 -3.49
C TYR A 169 16.06 11.61 -2.71
N ARG A 170 14.81 11.59 -3.17
CA ARG A 170 13.71 12.33 -2.57
C ARG A 170 13.30 11.77 -1.22
N VAL A 171 12.76 12.63 -0.35
CA VAL A 171 12.19 12.26 0.96
C VAL A 171 10.69 12.52 1.00
N SER A 172 10.01 12.11 2.06
CA SER A 172 8.55 12.16 2.15
C SER A 172 7.94 13.52 1.78
N GLN A 173 8.59 14.63 2.12
CA GLN A 173 8.07 15.96 1.83
C GLN A 173 8.05 16.27 0.33
N ASP A 174 8.95 15.67 -0.44
CA ASP A 174 9.05 15.89 -1.89
C ASP A 174 7.95 15.14 -2.67
N PHE A 175 7.28 14.19 -2.02
CA PHE A 175 6.17 13.43 -2.60
C PHE A 175 4.79 13.97 -2.21
N VAL A 176 4.70 15.05 -1.45
CA VAL A 176 3.40 15.68 -1.13
C VAL A 176 2.77 16.23 -2.41
N GLY A 177 1.58 15.72 -2.75
CA GLY A 177 0.88 16.05 -4.00
C GLY A 177 1.25 15.16 -5.18
N GLU A 178 2.06 14.11 -4.99
CA GLU A 178 2.31 13.09 -6.02
C GLU A 178 1.01 12.37 -6.40
N GLU A 179 0.72 12.27 -7.68
CA GLU A 179 -0.51 11.65 -8.20
C GLU A 179 -0.37 10.13 -8.44
N LEU A 180 0.86 9.61 -8.44
CA LEU A 180 1.12 8.18 -8.61
C LEU A 180 0.71 7.39 -7.36
N SER A 181 0.28 6.16 -7.54
CA SER A 181 -0.09 5.27 -6.43
C SER A 181 1.11 4.87 -5.58
N ALA A 182 2.27 4.74 -6.18
CA ALA A 182 3.54 4.45 -5.52
C ALA A 182 4.72 4.96 -6.35
N VAL A 183 5.80 5.30 -5.66
CA VAL A 183 7.10 5.58 -6.27
C VAL A 183 8.14 4.69 -5.60
N VAL A 184 8.90 3.94 -6.40
CA VAL A 184 9.95 3.04 -5.92
C VAL A 184 11.26 3.81 -5.83
N ALA A 185 11.86 3.88 -4.65
CA ALA A 185 13.22 4.38 -4.47
C ALA A 185 14.21 3.33 -4.98
N GLN A 186 15.10 3.71 -5.88
CA GLN A 186 16.05 2.77 -6.52
C GLN A 186 17.42 2.74 -5.86
N ASP A 187 17.67 3.63 -4.95
CA ASP A 187 18.94 3.79 -4.23
C ASP A 187 18.97 3.09 -2.86
N THR A 188 17.84 2.49 -2.46
CA THR A 188 17.67 1.86 -1.13
C THR A 188 17.35 0.37 -1.25
#